data_51c8c6305e76b297674cc8382b0f1afa
#
_entry.id   51c8c6305e76b297674cc8382b0f1afa
#
_cell.length_a   1.000
_cell.length_b   1.000
_cell.length_c   1.000
_cell.angle_alpha   90.00
_cell.angle_beta   90.00
_cell.angle_gamma   90.00
#
_symmetry.space_group_name_H-M   'P 1'
#
loop_
_entity.id
_entity.type
_entity.pdbx_description
1 polymer ?
#
loop_
_entity_poly.entity_id
_entity_poly.type
_entity_poly.pdbx_seq_one_letter_code
_entity_poly.pdbx_strand_id
1 'polypeptide(L)'
;MANNTSKAETQDKTAKNVAEYHRQLKPGTPEFDMKKDFIKDEITGKVKRYFGKTIAKAGDMEVYRAAALTIRDEIMEKWVSYQEKCERKPQKELYYLSFEFLMGRAMGNNLMNIMETEVYKSALKELGFSLENIEEVETDAGLGNGGLGRLAACFLDSLTNLDLPAFGCGIRYEYGLFKQKIVDGYQIEMPDPWLQSGNVWDIARPEDTKEVHFNGRIIEKWEDGHMKFEHVDYNTVIAEPYDMPITGFDTDTVNTLRLWKA
;
A
#
# COMPACT_ATOMS: atom_id res chain seq x y z
N MET A 1 -13.08 11.28 39.69
CA MET A 1 -11.61 11.19 39.75
C MET A 1 -10.99 10.23 38.73
N ALA A 2 -11.73 9.64 37.80
CA ALA A 2 -11.22 8.69 36.80
C ALA A 2 -10.77 9.28 35.45
N ASN A 3 -11.01 10.59 35.24
CA ASN A 3 -10.73 11.23 33.92
C ASN A 3 -9.36 11.91 33.80
N ASN A 4 -8.55 11.96 34.86
CA ASN A 4 -7.23 12.61 34.81
C ASN A 4 -6.07 11.64 34.55
N THR A 5 -6.22 10.36 34.84
CA THR A 5 -5.18 9.34 34.59
C THR A 5 -5.05 8.98 33.10
N SER A 6 -6.15 8.90 32.38
CA SER A 6 -6.12 8.57 30.93
C SER A 6 -5.48 9.68 30.07
N LYS A 7 -5.69 10.94 30.42
CA LYS A 7 -5.07 12.08 29.72
C LYS A 7 -3.57 12.19 30.00
N ALA A 8 -3.13 11.86 31.21
CA ALA A 8 -1.71 11.87 31.56
C ALA A 8 -0.95 10.73 30.86
N GLU A 9 -1.54 9.52 30.79
CA GLU A 9 -0.95 8.38 30.09
C GLU A 9 -0.87 8.59 28.57
N THR A 10 -1.87 9.27 27.95
CA THR A 10 -1.86 9.59 26.52
C THR A 10 -0.84 10.69 26.22
N GLN A 11 -0.70 11.70 27.12
CA GLN A 11 0.32 12.75 26.97
C GLN A 11 1.74 12.22 27.21
N ASP A 12 1.93 11.26 28.12
CA ASP A 12 3.25 10.64 28.38
C ASP A 12 3.68 9.73 27.22
N LYS A 13 2.75 9.01 26.58
CA LYS A 13 3.03 8.24 25.35
C LYS A 13 3.38 9.17 24.17
N THR A 14 2.70 10.31 24.03
CA THR A 14 3.00 11.27 22.97
C THR A 14 4.35 11.95 23.22
N ALA A 15 4.70 12.27 24.46
CA ALA A 15 5.99 12.87 24.82
C ALA A 15 7.15 11.87 24.68
N LYS A 16 6.95 10.57 24.96
CA LYS A 16 7.93 9.53 24.70
C LYS A 16 8.17 9.31 23.22
N ASN A 17 7.12 9.33 22.40
CA ASN A 17 7.25 9.24 20.95
C ASN A 17 8.05 10.40 20.36
N VAL A 18 7.92 11.62 20.84
CA VAL A 18 8.71 12.78 20.36
C VAL A 18 10.20 12.67 20.70
N ALA A 19 10.58 11.90 21.73
CA ALA A 19 11.99 11.70 22.14
C ALA A 19 12.68 10.51 21.43
N GLU A 20 11.93 9.58 20.84
CA GLU A 20 12.46 8.36 20.17
C GLU A 20 12.49 8.45 18.64
N TYR A 21 12.23 9.61 18.01
CA TYR A 21 12.33 9.81 16.56
C TYR A 21 13.77 9.71 16.01
N HIS A 22 14.55 8.72 16.44
CA HIS A 22 15.97 8.60 16.10
C HIS A 22 16.35 7.32 15.36
N ARG A 23 15.41 6.61 14.73
CA ARG A 23 15.74 5.48 13.86
C ARG A 23 16.27 5.92 12.49
N GLN A 24 16.11 7.19 12.12
CA GLN A 24 16.67 7.70 10.88
C GLN A 24 18.19 7.67 10.90
N LEU A 25 18.78 6.95 9.96
CA LEU A 25 20.23 6.92 9.77
C LEU A 25 20.74 8.33 9.42
N LYS A 26 21.78 8.77 10.11
CA LYS A 26 22.35 10.11 9.89
C LYS A 26 23.41 10.08 8.81
N PRO A 27 23.36 10.98 7.80
CA PRO A 27 24.41 11.11 6.80
C PRO A 27 25.79 11.27 7.45
N GLY A 28 26.79 10.57 6.90
CA GLY A 28 28.17 10.59 7.41
C GLY A 28 28.45 9.64 8.56
N THR A 29 27.50 8.77 8.91
CA THR A 29 27.77 7.63 9.82
C THR A 29 28.09 6.35 9.03
N PRO A 30 28.91 5.42 9.59
CA PRO A 30 29.21 4.15 8.93
C PRO A 30 27.94 3.35 8.56
N GLU A 31 26.95 3.36 9.42
CA GLU A 31 25.67 2.65 9.20
C GLU A 31 24.90 3.23 8.01
N PHE A 32 24.89 4.55 7.88
CA PHE A 32 24.29 5.23 6.71
C PHE A 32 25.01 4.85 5.41
N ASP A 33 26.34 4.87 5.42
CA ASP A 33 27.14 4.54 4.23
C ASP A 33 26.97 3.05 3.85
N MET A 34 26.96 2.14 4.80
CA MET A 34 26.69 0.71 4.56
C MET A 34 25.29 0.50 3.96
N LYS A 35 24.25 1.11 4.51
CA LYS A 35 22.89 1.01 4.00
C LYS A 35 22.77 1.60 2.60
N LYS A 36 23.39 2.76 2.36
CA LYS A 36 23.44 3.41 1.06
C LYS A 36 24.09 2.51 0.00
N ASP A 37 25.23 1.91 0.29
CA ASP A 37 25.92 1.02 -0.63
C ASP A 37 25.08 -0.25 -0.91
N PHE A 38 24.44 -0.83 0.11
CA PHE A 38 23.49 -1.93 -0.04
C PHE A 38 22.34 -1.55 -0.99
N ILE A 39 21.70 -0.38 -0.81
CA ILE A 39 20.60 0.10 -1.67
C ILE A 39 21.08 0.27 -3.12
N LYS A 40 22.27 0.81 -3.34
CA LYS A 40 22.86 0.98 -4.69
C LYS A 40 23.06 -0.37 -5.38
N ASP A 41 23.58 -1.34 -4.65
CA ASP A 41 23.82 -2.69 -5.15
C ASP A 41 22.51 -3.39 -5.49
N GLU A 42 21.49 -3.28 -4.64
CA GLU A 42 20.17 -3.85 -4.88
C GLU A 42 19.48 -3.22 -6.09
N ILE A 43 19.44 -1.88 -6.18
CA ILE A 43 18.86 -1.19 -7.33
C ILE A 43 19.59 -1.59 -8.62
N THR A 44 20.92 -1.54 -8.63
CA THR A 44 21.74 -1.91 -9.80
C THR A 44 21.52 -3.38 -10.16
N GLY A 45 21.49 -4.25 -9.18
CA GLY A 45 21.21 -5.68 -9.34
C GLY A 45 19.83 -5.96 -9.92
N LYS A 46 18.80 -5.27 -9.42
CA LYS A 46 17.42 -5.40 -9.93
C LYS A 46 17.28 -4.85 -11.35
N VAL A 47 17.89 -3.71 -11.67
CA VAL A 47 17.95 -3.18 -13.05
C VAL A 47 18.55 -4.22 -14.00
N LYS A 48 19.63 -4.86 -13.61
CA LYS A 48 20.27 -5.90 -14.41
C LYS A 48 19.39 -7.15 -14.57
N ARG A 49 18.83 -7.65 -13.47
CA ARG A 49 18.06 -8.92 -13.46
C ARG A 49 16.69 -8.81 -14.12
N TYR A 50 15.98 -7.70 -13.89
CA TYR A 50 14.60 -7.55 -14.37
C TYR A 50 14.49 -6.87 -15.73
N PHE A 51 15.47 -5.99 -16.09
CA PHE A 51 15.40 -5.21 -17.34
C PHE A 51 16.53 -5.52 -18.31
N GLY A 52 17.51 -6.37 -17.94
CA GLY A 52 18.63 -6.72 -18.82
C GLY A 52 19.53 -5.54 -19.19
N LYS A 53 19.57 -4.52 -18.36
CA LYS A 53 20.32 -3.27 -18.61
C LYS A 53 21.35 -3.01 -17.52
N THR A 54 22.38 -2.21 -17.88
CA THR A 54 23.23 -1.58 -16.87
C THR A 54 22.55 -0.32 -16.34
N ILE A 55 22.89 0.11 -15.13
CA ILE A 55 22.36 1.34 -14.54
C ILE A 55 22.55 2.58 -15.42
N ALA A 56 23.69 2.67 -16.10
CA ALA A 56 24.01 3.78 -17.02
C ALA A 56 23.14 3.81 -18.30
N LYS A 57 22.40 2.72 -18.61
CA LYS A 57 21.49 2.61 -19.75
C LYS A 57 20.02 2.52 -19.31
N ALA A 58 19.76 2.53 -18.02
CA ALA A 58 18.42 2.52 -17.47
C ALA A 58 17.79 3.92 -17.56
N GLY A 59 16.50 3.96 -17.83
CA GLY A 59 15.70 5.18 -17.72
C GLY A 59 15.03 5.28 -16.34
N ASP A 60 14.40 6.41 -16.06
CA ASP A 60 13.79 6.71 -14.75
C ASP A 60 12.74 5.67 -14.35
N MET A 61 11.93 5.16 -15.29
CA MET A 61 10.90 4.13 -15.00
C MET A 61 11.53 2.81 -14.53
N GLU A 62 12.64 2.37 -15.12
CA GLU A 62 13.32 1.13 -14.74
C GLU A 62 13.99 1.28 -13.37
N VAL A 63 14.59 2.46 -13.12
CA VAL A 63 15.19 2.79 -11.83
C VAL A 63 14.09 2.92 -10.74
N TYR A 64 12.97 3.59 -11.05
CA TYR A 64 11.81 3.63 -10.16
C TYR A 64 11.37 2.21 -9.75
N ARG A 65 11.15 1.33 -10.74
CA ARG A 65 10.70 -0.04 -10.45
C ARG A 65 11.71 -0.83 -9.63
N ALA A 66 13.01 -0.67 -9.90
CA ALA A 66 14.06 -1.32 -9.14
C ALA A 66 14.14 -0.79 -7.69
N ALA A 67 14.04 0.52 -7.50
CA ALA A 67 14.01 1.16 -6.19
C ALA A 67 12.75 0.78 -5.41
N ALA A 68 11.58 0.86 -6.04
CA ALA A 68 10.30 0.47 -5.42
C ALA A 68 10.29 -1.00 -5.00
N LEU A 69 10.86 -1.91 -5.80
CA LEU A 69 11.04 -3.32 -5.42
C LEU A 69 12.00 -3.47 -4.22
N THR A 70 13.04 -2.64 -4.13
CA THR A 70 13.97 -2.69 -2.99
C THR A 70 13.30 -2.23 -1.70
N ILE A 71 12.52 -1.15 -1.77
CA ILE A 71 11.69 -0.68 -0.65
C ILE A 71 10.67 -1.74 -0.25
N ARG A 72 9.99 -2.33 -1.24
CA ARG A 72 8.97 -3.36 -1.00
C ARG A 72 9.56 -4.58 -0.30
N ASP A 73 10.73 -5.05 -0.68
CA ASP A 73 11.37 -6.22 -0.06
C ASP A 73 11.52 -6.00 1.46
N GLU A 74 11.93 -4.82 1.89
CA GLU A 74 12.05 -4.47 3.31
C GLU A 74 10.68 -4.38 4.01
N ILE A 75 9.70 -3.78 3.34
CA ILE A 75 8.32 -3.71 3.85
C ILE A 75 7.75 -5.11 4.02
N MET A 76 8.03 -6.04 3.10
CA MET A 76 7.55 -7.43 3.17
C MET A 76 8.07 -8.16 4.41
N GLU A 77 9.33 -7.98 4.78
CA GLU A 77 9.88 -8.58 6.00
C GLU A 77 9.14 -8.09 7.26
N LYS A 78 8.88 -6.77 7.34
CA LYS A 78 8.08 -6.19 8.42
C LYS A 78 6.65 -6.72 8.41
N TRP A 79 6.03 -6.80 7.22
CA TRP A 79 4.65 -7.26 7.06
C TRP A 79 4.46 -8.70 7.53
N VAL A 80 5.33 -9.61 7.09
CA VAL A 80 5.31 -11.01 7.53
C VAL A 80 5.49 -11.11 9.06
N SER A 81 6.48 -10.40 9.61
CA SER A 81 6.73 -10.38 11.06
C SER A 81 5.52 -9.86 11.85
N TYR A 82 4.84 -8.83 11.31
CA TYR A 82 3.64 -8.28 11.94
C TYR A 82 2.45 -9.25 11.88
N GLN A 83 2.22 -9.91 10.74
CA GLN A 83 1.17 -10.93 10.59
C GLN A 83 1.38 -12.08 11.59
N GLU A 84 2.59 -12.64 11.67
CA GLU A 84 2.91 -13.68 12.66
C GLU A 84 2.70 -13.21 14.11
N LYS A 85 2.97 -11.93 14.42
CA LYS A 85 2.69 -11.35 15.74
C LYS A 85 1.20 -11.33 16.03
N CYS A 86 0.36 -10.96 15.05
CA CYS A 86 -1.09 -10.94 15.18
C CYS A 86 -1.67 -12.35 15.36
N GLU A 87 -1.16 -13.34 14.63
CA GLU A 87 -1.56 -14.74 14.77
C GLU A 87 -1.22 -15.32 16.14
N ARG A 88 0.00 -15.04 16.65
CA ARG A 88 0.45 -15.50 17.97
C ARG A 88 -0.32 -14.85 19.12
N LYS A 89 -0.76 -13.62 18.94
CA LYS A 89 -1.54 -12.86 19.94
C LYS A 89 -2.80 -12.32 19.28
N PRO A 90 -3.85 -13.14 19.15
CA PRO A 90 -5.11 -12.71 18.56
C PRO A 90 -5.68 -11.48 19.27
N GLN A 91 -6.01 -10.49 18.50
CA GLN A 91 -6.63 -9.24 18.96
C GLN A 91 -7.77 -8.88 18.01
N LYS A 92 -8.57 -7.89 18.38
CA LYS A 92 -9.62 -7.39 17.49
C LYS A 92 -8.98 -6.73 16.28
N GLU A 93 -9.46 -7.08 15.10
CA GLU A 93 -9.10 -6.45 13.84
C GLU A 93 -10.21 -5.52 13.38
N LEU A 94 -9.83 -4.41 12.76
CA LEU A 94 -10.75 -3.47 12.18
C LEU A 94 -10.79 -3.68 10.65
N TYR A 95 -11.97 -3.87 10.10
CA TYR A 95 -12.20 -3.94 8.66
C TYR A 95 -12.88 -2.66 8.20
N TYR A 96 -12.17 -1.88 7.37
CA TYR A 96 -12.69 -0.65 6.79
C TYR A 96 -13.10 -0.88 5.34
N LEU A 97 -14.40 -0.89 5.08
CA LEU A 97 -14.96 -1.11 3.76
C LEU A 97 -15.25 0.22 3.09
N SER A 98 -14.70 0.44 1.89
CA SER A 98 -14.98 1.61 1.08
C SER A 98 -14.96 1.27 -0.40
N PHE A 99 -15.81 1.94 -1.17
CA PHE A 99 -15.76 1.88 -2.64
C PHE A 99 -14.57 2.66 -3.20
N GLU A 100 -13.97 3.54 -2.42
CA GLU A 100 -12.87 4.41 -2.83
C GLU A 100 -11.73 4.37 -1.82
N PHE A 101 -10.50 4.24 -2.32
CA PHE A 101 -9.26 4.44 -1.58
C PHE A 101 -8.33 5.32 -2.41
N LEU A 102 -8.32 6.62 -2.13
CA LEU A 102 -7.47 7.58 -2.83
C LEU A 102 -6.09 7.61 -2.18
N MET A 103 -5.30 6.57 -2.46
CA MET A 103 -3.97 6.38 -1.86
C MET A 103 -2.93 7.34 -2.44
N GLY A 104 -2.99 7.59 -3.74
CA GLY A 104 -1.96 8.36 -4.42
C GLY A 104 -0.71 7.52 -4.73
N ARG A 105 0.43 8.19 -4.86
CA ARG A 105 1.74 7.57 -5.04
C ARG A 105 2.25 7.01 -3.71
N ALA A 106 2.90 5.86 -3.74
CA ALA A 106 3.28 5.14 -2.54
C ALA A 106 4.78 5.26 -2.19
N MET A 107 5.66 5.49 -3.16
CA MET A 107 7.11 5.45 -2.95
C MET A 107 7.57 6.43 -1.88
N GLY A 108 7.26 7.72 -2.02
CA GLY A 108 7.66 8.74 -1.07
C GLY A 108 7.04 8.53 0.32
N ASN A 109 5.76 8.13 0.37
CA ASN A 109 5.10 7.80 1.63
C ASN A 109 5.77 6.61 2.34
N ASN A 110 6.08 5.55 1.61
CA ASN A 110 6.76 4.38 2.17
C ASN A 110 8.16 4.74 2.68
N LEU A 111 8.96 5.48 1.89
CA LEU A 111 10.30 5.93 2.31
C LEU A 111 10.27 6.78 3.57
N MET A 112 9.30 7.67 3.68
CA MET A 112 9.09 8.48 4.88
C MET A 112 8.72 7.60 6.09
N ASN A 113 7.81 6.66 5.91
CA ASN A 113 7.31 5.80 6.97
C ASN A 113 8.38 4.83 7.50
N ILE A 114 9.24 4.29 6.62
CA ILE A 114 10.36 3.43 7.04
C ILE A 114 11.61 4.21 7.46
N MET A 115 11.55 5.56 7.47
CA MET A 115 12.64 6.47 7.87
C MET A 115 13.88 6.43 6.98
N GLU A 116 13.74 6.10 5.69
CA GLU A 116 14.87 5.88 4.77
C GLU A 116 14.97 6.89 3.61
N THR A 117 14.18 7.96 3.61
CA THR A 117 14.18 8.97 2.54
C THR A 117 15.59 9.49 2.22
N GLU A 118 16.36 9.87 3.24
CA GLU A 118 17.70 10.48 3.03
C GLU A 118 18.73 9.50 2.48
N VAL A 119 18.70 8.24 2.91
CA VAL A 119 19.64 7.24 2.42
C VAL A 119 19.33 6.83 0.98
N TYR A 120 18.05 6.67 0.61
CA TYR A 120 17.63 6.43 -0.78
C TYR A 120 17.96 7.63 -1.68
N LYS A 121 17.72 8.86 -1.23
CA LYS A 121 18.08 10.08 -1.94
C LYS A 121 19.59 10.13 -2.23
N SER A 122 20.41 9.79 -1.24
CA SER A 122 21.85 9.72 -1.39
C SER A 122 22.29 8.60 -2.34
N ALA A 123 21.71 7.41 -2.22
CA ALA A 123 22.01 6.26 -3.08
C ALA A 123 21.67 6.54 -4.55
N LEU A 124 20.47 7.05 -4.82
CA LEU A 124 20.03 7.40 -6.19
C LEU A 124 20.91 8.51 -6.80
N LYS A 125 21.28 9.52 -5.99
CA LYS A 125 22.18 10.58 -6.46
C LYS A 125 23.54 10.04 -6.88
N GLU A 126 24.12 9.10 -6.16
CA GLU A 126 25.40 8.46 -6.55
C GLU A 126 25.25 7.58 -7.79
N LEU A 127 24.07 7.03 -8.06
CA LEU A 127 23.75 6.31 -9.29
C LEU A 127 23.44 7.25 -10.47
N GLY A 128 23.38 8.57 -10.24
CA GLY A 128 23.14 9.59 -11.27
C GLY A 128 21.66 9.96 -11.45
N PHE A 129 20.77 9.63 -10.48
CA PHE A 129 19.34 9.92 -10.51
C PHE A 129 18.92 10.84 -9.36
N SER A 130 17.82 11.57 -9.55
CA SER A 130 17.17 12.35 -8.49
C SER A 130 15.98 11.57 -7.94
N LEU A 131 15.86 11.48 -6.61
CA LEU A 131 14.70 10.84 -5.98
C LEU A 131 13.39 11.50 -6.43
N GLU A 132 13.39 12.82 -6.49
CA GLU A 132 12.22 13.59 -6.89
C GLU A 132 11.75 13.25 -8.33
N ASN A 133 12.70 13.08 -9.27
CA ASN A 133 12.36 12.66 -10.63
C ASN A 133 11.88 11.21 -10.69
N ILE A 134 12.47 10.34 -9.87
CA ILE A 134 12.05 8.92 -9.78
C ILE A 134 10.65 8.80 -9.19
N GLU A 135 10.29 9.60 -8.20
CA GLU A 135 8.92 9.65 -7.64
C GLU A 135 7.90 10.17 -8.65
N GLU A 136 8.30 11.09 -9.56
CA GLU A 136 7.39 11.64 -10.58
C GLU A 136 6.98 10.63 -11.66
N VAL A 137 7.74 9.58 -11.90
CA VAL A 137 7.36 8.55 -12.88
C VAL A 137 6.42 7.49 -12.30
N GLU A 138 6.19 7.50 -10.98
CA GLU A 138 5.21 6.61 -10.36
C GLU A 138 3.81 6.95 -10.81
N THR A 139 3.08 5.93 -11.26
CA THR A 139 1.67 6.10 -11.63
C THR A 139 0.82 6.25 -10.37
N ASP A 140 0.01 7.28 -10.33
CA ASP A 140 -0.92 7.54 -9.23
C ASP A 140 -2.03 6.49 -9.18
N ALA A 141 -2.23 5.85 -8.03
CA ALA A 141 -3.38 4.98 -7.79
C ALA A 141 -4.61 5.85 -7.47
N GLY A 142 -5.19 6.44 -8.50
CA GLY A 142 -6.34 7.34 -8.42
C GLY A 142 -7.66 6.59 -8.23
N LEU A 143 -7.79 5.80 -7.17
CA LEU A 143 -8.96 4.96 -6.90
C LEU A 143 -10.01 5.66 -6.02
N GLY A 144 -10.22 6.94 -6.25
CA GLY A 144 -11.20 7.77 -5.56
C GLY A 144 -11.31 9.16 -6.17
N ASN A 145 -12.36 9.88 -5.81
CA ASN A 145 -12.67 11.20 -6.40
C ASN A 145 -12.37 12.37 -5.47
N GLY A 146 -12.36 12.17 -4.15
CA GLY A 146 -12.23 13.27 -3.21
C GLY A 146 -12.26 12.83 -1.75
N GLY A 147 -13.06 13.52 -0.93
CA GLY A 147 -13.06 13.37 0.52
C GLY A 147 -13.31 11.95 1.03
N LEU A 148 -14.25 11.22 0.42
CA LEU A 148 -14.55 9.84 0.83
C LEU A 148 -13.32 8.93 0.69
N GLY A 149 -12.73 8.90 -0.50
CA GLY A 149 -11.58 8.06 -0.80
C GLY A 149 -10.32 8.49 -0.03
N ARG A 150 -10.12 9.81 0.13
CA ARG A 150 -8.97 10.31 0.91
C ARG A 150 -9.13 10.04 2.40
N LEU A 151 -10.34 10.14 2.95
CA LEU A 151 -10.61 9.79 4.35
C LEU A 151 -10.28 8.31 4.63
N ALA A 152 -10.69 7.41 3.73
CA ALA A 152 -10.36 5.99 3.84
C ALA A 152 -8.83 5.75 3.87
N ALA A 153 -8.07 6.41 2.98
CA ALA A 153 -6.61 6.36 2.96
C ALA A 153 -6.00 6.88 4.27
N CYS A 154 -6.46 8.05 4.76
CA CYS A 154 -5.97 8.63 6.02
C CYS A 154 -6.31 7.77 7.23
N PHE A 155 -7.44 7.07 7.24
CA PHE A 155 -7.78 6.14 8.33
C PHE A 155 -6.84 4.94 8.35
N LEU A 156 -6.47 4.38 7.20
CA LEU A 156 -5.49 3.30 7.16
C LEU A 156 -4.13 3.75 7.73
N ASP A 157 -3.65 4.93 7.32
CA ASP A 157 -2.41 5.50 7.86
C ASP A 157 -2.50 5.69 9.39
N SER A 158 -3.61 6.26 9.87
CA SER A 158 -3.82 6.51 11.30
C SER A 158 -3.89 5.21 12.12
N LEU A 159 -4.59 4.19 11.61
CA LEU A 159 -4.70 2.89 12.27
C LEU A 159 -3.32 2.22 12.36
N THR A 160 -2.52 2.31 11.31
CA THR A 160 -1.17 1.74 11.28
C THR A 160 -0.24 2.48 12.26
N ASN A 161 -0.30 3.81 12.30
CA ASN A 161 0.48 4.63 13.24
C ASN A 161 0.11 4.41 14.71
N LEU A 162 -1.12 3.95 14.97
CA LEU A 162 -1.61 3.64 16.31
C LEU A 162 -1.39 2.17 16.69
N ASP A 163 -0.66 1.40 15.89
CA ASP A 163 -0.42 -0.04 16.08
C ASP A 163 -1.72 -0.87 16.19
N LEU A 164 -2.77 -0.44 15.48
CA LEU A 164 -4.05 -1.14 15.44
C LEU A 164 -4.12 -2.05 14.21
N PRO A 165 -4.40 -3.35 14.37
CA PRO A 165 -4.58 -4.26 13.24
C PRO A 165 -5.79 -3.86 12.43
N ALA A 166 -5.59 -3.66 11.15
CA ALA A 166 -6.65 -3.21 10.26
C ALA A 166 -6.50 -3.76 8.84
N PHE A 167 -7.65 -3.97 8.20
CA PHE A 167 -7.78 -4.25 6.78
C PHE A 167 -8.64 -3.18 6.12
N GLY A 168 -8.11 -2.54 5.07
CA GLY A 168 -8.94 -1.83 4.11
C GLY A 168 -9.48 -2.83 3.08
N CYS A 169 -10.76 -2.75 2.75
CA CYS A 169 -11.38 -3.59 1.73
C CYS A 169 -12.11 -2.72 0.72
N GLY A 170 -11.73 -2.83 -0.55
CA GLY A 170 -12.29 -2.03 -1.62
C GLY A 170 -12.27 -2.72 -2.98
N ILE A 171 -12.47 -1.94 -4.03
CA ILE A 171 -12.51 -2.41 -5.42
C ILE A 171 -11.21 -2.03 -6.12
N ARG A 172 -10.60 -3.01 -6.79
CA ARG A 172 -9.46 -2.77 -7.69
C ARG A 172 -9.97 -2.38 -9.06
N TYR A 173 -10.31 -1.10 -9.22
CA TYR A 173 -10.76 -0.57 -10.49
C TYR A 173 -9.68 -0.78 -11.56
N GLU A 174 -10.08 -1.21 -12.74
CA GLU A 174 -9.18 -1.40 -13.89
C GLU A 174 -8.64 -0.06 -14.39
N TYR A 175 -9.45 0.98 -14.31
CA TYR A 175 -9.09 2.36 -14.64
C TYR A 175 -9.24 3.24 -13.40
N GLY A 176 -8.27 4.11 -13.17
CA GLY A 176 -8.37 5.15 -12.16
C GLY A 176 -9.36 6.25 -12.52
N LEU A 177 -9.43 7.29 -11.70
CA LEU A 177 -10.18 8.49 -12.04
C LEU A 177 -9.71 9.00 -13.41
N PHE A 178 -10.66 9.28 -14.31
CA PHE A 178 -10.37 9.69 -15.67
C PHE A 178 -9.39 10.89 -15.74
N LYS A 179 -8.53 10.88 -16.75
CA LYS A 179 -7.63 12.01 -17.04
C LYS A 179 -8.41 13.10 -17.80
N GLN A 180 -8.20 14.34 -17.38
CA GLN A 180 -8.77 15.50 -18.04
C GLN A 180 -7.78 16.02 -19.10
N LYS A 181 -8.29 16.25 -20.32
CA LYS A 181 -7.54 16.86 -21.42
C LYS A 181 -8.33 18.02 -22.00
N ILE A 182 -7.66 19.12 -22.30
CA ILE A 182 -8.27 20.24 -23.00
C ILE A 182 -7.93 20.11 -24.47
N VAL A 183 -8.98 20.06 -25.31
CA VAL A 183 -8.89 20.05 -26.79
C VAL A 183 -9.86 21.09 -27.34
N ASP A 184 -9.36 22.01 -28.15
CA ASP A 184 -10.12 23.12 -28.75
C ASP A 184 -10.92 23.92 -27.70
N GLY A 185 -10.39 24.09 -26.50
CA GLY A 185 -11.03 24.81 -25.39
C GLY A 185 -12.05 24.00 -24.58
N TYR A 186 -12.31 22.77 -24.95
CA TYR A 186 -13.25 21.87 -24.25
C TYR A 186 -12.52 20.80 -23.44
N GLN A 187 -13.07 20.45 -22.29
CA GLN A 187 -12.61 19.31 -21.50
C GLN A 187 -13.03 18.01 -22.17
N ILE A 188 -12.06 17.09 -22.31
CA ILE A 188 -12.29 15.72 -22.75
C ILE A 188 -11.80 14.80 -21.65
N GLU A 189 -12.59 13.77 -21.35
CA GLU A 189 -12.28 12.71 -20.37
C GLU A 189 -11.58 11.56 -21.08
N MET A 190 -10.42 11.16 -20.55
CA MET A 190 -9.61 10.08 -21.10
C MET A 190 -9.47 8.96 -20.06
N PRO A 191 -9.43 7.67 -20.46
CA PRO A 191 -9.15 6.60 -19.54
C PRO A 191 -7.80 6.80 -18.83
N ASP A 192 -7.74 6.41 -17.56
CA ASP A 192 -6.49 6.34 -16.80
C ASP A 192 -6.07 4.88 -16.60
N PRO A 193 -5.28 4.30 -17.51
CA PRO A 193 -4.83 2.91 -17.41
C PRO A 193 -3.67 2.79 -16.41
N TRP A 194 -3.92 3.07 -15.15
CA TRP A 194 -2.91 3.12 -14.08
C TRP A 194 -2.14 1.82 -13.89
N LEU A 195 -2.70 0.68 -14.33
CA LEU A 195 -2.10 -0.65 -14.28
C LEU A 195 -1.31 -1.03 -15.55
N GLN A 196 -1.23 -0.17 -16.57
CA GLN A 196 -0.60 -0.50 -17.84
C GLN A 196 0.86 -0.96 -17.71
N SER A 197 1.59 -0.37 -16.77
CA SER A 197 2.98 -0.75 -16.47
C SER A 197 3.09 -1.75 -15.31
N GLY A 198 1.96 -2.29 -14.82
CA GLY A 198 1.88 -3.06 -13.58
C GLY A 198 1.96 -2.16 -12.34
N ASN A 199 1.59 -2.72 -11.20
CA ASN A 199 1.76 -2.07 -9.89
C ASN A 199 2.82 -2.83 -9.10
N VAL A 200 3.81 -2.13 -8.57
CA VAL A 200 4.91 -2.74 -7.79
C VAL A 200 4.46 -3.07 -6.38
N TRP A 201 3.46 -2.35 -5.88
CA TRP A 201 3.09 -2.36 -4.47
C TRP A 201 2.07 -3.43 -4.09
N ASP A 202 1.25 -3.89 -5.04
CA ASP A 202 0.24 -4.91 -4.76
C ASP A 202 0.73 -6.34 -5.09
N ILE A 203 0.14 -7.31 -4.41
CA ILE A 203 0.41 -8.73 -4.57
C ILE A 203 -0.93 -9.43 -4.82
N ALA A 204 -1.04 -10.12 -5.96
CA ALA A 204 -2.19 -10.98 -6.23
C ALA A 204 -2.25 -12.14 -5.24
N ARG A 205 -3.46 -12.48 -4.78
CA ARG A 205 -3.75 -13.59 -3.89
C ARG A 205 -4.76 -14.55 -4.53
N PRO A 206 -4.37 -15.25 -5.59
CA PRO A 206 -5.29 -16.16 -6.29
C PRO A 206 -5.83 -17.28 -5.39
N GLU A 207 -5.09 -17.65 -4.34
CA GLU A 207 -5.50 -18.61 -3.32
C GLU A 207 -6.71 -18.16 -2.50
N ASP A 208 -6.92 -16.86 -2.39
CA ASP A 208 -8.03 -16.24 -1.65
C ASP A 208 -9.23 -15.87 -2.54
N THR A 209 -9.20 -16.24 -3.82
CA THR A 209 -10.28 -15.95 -4.78
C THR A 209 -11.64 -16.45 -4.28
N LYS A 210 -12.67 -15.64 -4.51
CA LYS A 210 -14.05 -15.94 -4.09
C LYS A 210 -15.01 -15.88 -5.27
N GLU A 211 -16.00 -16.77 -5.24
CA GLU A 211 -17.15 -16.68 -6.12
C GLU A 211 -18.22 -15.78 -5.48
N VAL A 212 -18.70 -14.81 -6.24
CA VAL A 212 -19.76 -13.89 -5.83
C VAL A 212 -20.94 -14.07 -6.77
N HIS A 213 -22.11 -14.35 -6.19
CA HIS A 213 -23.31 -14.63 -6.95
C HIS A 213 -24.21 -13.40 -7.06
N PHE A 214 -24.52 -13.00 -8.28
CA PHE A 214 -25.37 -11.86 -8.58
C PHE A 214 -26.68 -12.32 -9.27
N ASN A 215 -27.73 -11.54 -9.11
CA ASN A 215 -29.05 -11.82 -9.66
C ASN A 215 -29.65 -13.15 -9.14
N GLY A 216 -30.41 -13.87 -9.99
CA GLY A 216 -31.05 -15.11 -9.61
C GLY A 216 -32.27 -14.92 -8.73
N ARG A 217 -32.64 -15.97 -8.03
CA ARG A 217 -33.79 -15.99 -7.14
C ARG A 217 -33.54 -16.90 -5.96
N ILE A 218 -34.24 -16.63 -4.86
CA ILE A 218 -34.24 -17.48 -3.67
C ILE A 218 -35.41 -18.45 -3.76
N ILE A 219 -35.14 -19.73 -3.55
CA ILE A 219 -36.17 -20.73 -3.37
C ILE A 219 -36.18 -21.22 -1.91
N GLU A 220 -37.39 -21.47 -1.40
CA GLU A 220 -37.60 -21.98 -0.06
C GLU A 220 -37.80 -23.50 -0.12
N LYS A 221 -37.05 -24.23 0.70
CA LYS A 221 -37.13 -25.69 0.84
C LYS A 221 -37.33 -26.04 2.30
N TRP A 222 -38.29 -26.93 2.59
CA TRP A 222 -38.45 -27.53 3.90
C TRP A 222 -37.66 -28.84 3.95
N GLU A 223 -36.64 -28.89 4.81
CA GLU A 223 -35.87 -30.11 5.07
C GLU A 223 -35.72 -30.32 6.57
N ASP A 224 -35.99 -31.52 7.05
CA ASP A 224 -35.86 -31.91 8.48
C ASP A 224 -36.62 -31.00 9.46
N GLY A 225 -37.76 -30.47 9.04
CA GLY A 225 -38.58 -29.56 9.86
C GLY A 225 -38.05 -28.12 9.94
N HIS A 226 -37.05 -27.77 9.19
CA HIS A 226 -36.48 -26.42 9.10
C HIS A 226 -36.63 -25.86 7.69
N MET A 227 -36.88 -24.55 7.59
CA MET A 227 -36.89 -23.82 6.33
C MET A 227 -35.45 -23.49 5.95
N LYS A 228 -35.03 -23.90 4.75
CA LYS A 228 -33.76 -23.55 4.12
C LYS A 228 -34.00 -22.65 2.93
N PHE A 229 -33.06 -21.75 2.69
CA PHE A 229 -33.07 -20.86 1.54
C PHE A 229 -31.94 -21.26 0.61
N GLU A 230 -32.24 -21.43 -0.67
CA GLU A 230 -31.25 -21.74 -1.71
C GLU A 230 -31.27 -20.65 -2.77
N HIS A 231 -30.07 -20.06 -3.08
CA HIS A 231 -29.91 -19.12 -4.15
C HIS A 231 -29.68 -19.88 -5.46
N VAL A 232 -30.55 -19.67 -6.46
CA VAL A 232 -30.51 -20.38 -7.74
C VAL A 232 -30.59 -19.41 -8.92
N ASP A 233 -30.22 -19.88 -10.10
CA ASP A 233 -30.27 -19.12 -11.37
C ASP A 233 -29.45 -17.80 -11.31
N TYR A 234 -28.35 -17.78 -10.54
CA TYR A 234 -27.48 -16.64 -10.38
C TYR A 234 -26.37 -16.60 -11.44
N ASN A 235 -25.79 -15.43 -11.61
CA ASN A 235 -24.56 -15.24 -12.36
C ASN A 235 -23.37 -15.21 -11.41
N THR A 236 -22.33 -15.98 -11.68
CA THR A 236 -21.10 -16.00 -10.87
C THR A 236 -20.10 -14.99 -11.40
N VAL A 237 -19.57 -14.18 -10.51
CA VAL A 237 -18.40 -13.31 -10.74
C VAL A 237 -17.27 -13.79 -9.86
N ILE A 238 -16.09 -13.93 -10.43
CA ILE A 238 -14.89 -14.32 -9.71
C ILE A 238 -14.21 -13.06 -9.17
N ALA A 239 -14.07 -12.97 -7.85
CA ALA A 239 -13.38 -11.88 -7.20
C ALA A 239 -11.99 -12.32 -6.75
N GLU A 240 -10.94 -11.77 -7.39
CA GLU A 240 -9.54 -12.02 -7.08
C GLU A 240 -8.99 -10.87 -6.23
N PRO A 241 -8.44 -11.12 -5.03
CA PRO A 241 -7.91 -10.06 -4.18
C PRO A 241 -6.45 -9.76 -4.50
N TYR A 242 -6.10 -8.48 -4.33
CA TYR A 242 -4.76 -7.92 -4.41
C TYR A 242 -4.47 -7.19 -3.10
N ASP A 243 -3.42 -7.59 -2.41
CA ASP A 243 -3.00 -7.02 -1.13
C ASP A 243 -1.88 -6.01 -1.31
N MET A 244 -2.08 -4.81 -0.77
CA MET A 244 -1.09 -3.75 -0.72
C MET A 244 -0.72 -3.47 0.75
N PRO A 245 0.57 -3.53 1.12
CA PRO A 245 1.01 -3.21 2.46
C PRO A 245 0.88 -1.71 2.73
N ILE A 246 0.36 -1.38 3.91
CA ILE A 246 0.23 -0.01 4.41
C ILE A 246 1.17 0.15 5.59
N THR A 247 2.24 0.89 5.37
CA THR A 247 3.27 1.17 6.38
C THR A 247 2.84 2.28 7.33
N GLY A 248 3.24 2.20 8.60
CA GLY A 248 3.09 3.29 9.56
C GLY A 248 4.41 4.06 9.75
N PHE A 249 4.31 5.31 10.16
CA PHE A 249 5.47 6.18 10.37
C PHE A 249 6.27 5.72 11.59
N ASP A 250 7.54 5.34 11.38
CA ASP A 250 8.48 4.86 12.40
C ASP A 250 7.92 3.74 13.30
N THR A 251 7.11 2.83 12.72
CA THR A 251 6.54 1.67 13.43
C THR A 251 6.82 0.37 12.67
N ASP A 252 6.74 -0.76 13.39
CA ASP A 252 6.87 -2.09 12.80
C ASP A 252 5.50 -2.65 12.33
N THR A 253 4.43 -1.89 12.50
CA THR A 253 3.09 -2.27 12.06
C THR A 253 2.94 -2.04 10.56
N VAL A 254 2.48 -3.06 9.87
CA VAL A 254 2.12 -2.99 8.44
C VAL A 254 0.74 -3.59 8.28
N ASN A 255 -0.24 -2.74 8.00
CA ASN A 255 -1.62 -3.13 7.72
C ASN A 255 -1.79 -3.52 6.23
N THR A 256 -2.96 -3.97 5.87
CA THR A 256 -3.27 -4.44 4.51
C THR A 256 -4.41 -3.64 3.91
N LEU A 257 -4.22 -3.15 2.69
CA LEU A 257 -5.31 -2.73 1.81
C LEU A 257 -5.57 -3.86 0.81
N ARG A 258 -6.73 -4.54 0.93
CA ARG A 258 -7.17 -5.59 0.01
C ARG A 258 -8.16 -5.03 -0.99
N LEU A 259 -7.75 -5.02 -2.24
CA LEU A 259 -8.58 -4.57 -3.36
C LEU A 259 -9.01 -5.77 -4.20
N TRP A 260 -10.32 -5.89 -4.45
CA TRP A 260 -10.92 -6.99 -5.17
C TRP A 260 -11.12 -6.64 -6.64
N LYS A 261 -10.58 -7.46 -7.52
CA LYS A 261 -10.79 -7.43 -8.97
C LYS A 261 -11.86 -8.45 -9.35
N ALA A 262 -12.81 -8.02 -10.17
CA ALA A 262 -13.82 -8.87 -10.77
C ALA A 262 -13.40 -9.38 -12.16
#